data_b60e7c2c67d29313d25851291f43ea92
#
_entry.id   b60e7c2c67d29313d25851291f43ea92
#
_cell.length_a   1.000
_cell.length_b   1.000
_cell.length_c   1.000
_cell.angle_alpha   90.00
_cell.angle_beta   90.00
_cell.angle_gamma   90.00
#
_symmetry.space_group_name_H-M   'P 1'
#
loop_
_entity.id
_entity.type
_entity.pdbx_description
1 polymer ?
#
loop_
_entity_poly.entity_id
_entity_poly.type
_entity_poly.pdbx_seq_one_letter_code
_entity_poly.pdbx_strand_id
1 'polypeptide(L)'
;QKAIKIQPNYADAYWNLHSHALDVDEALTILKKLYEIDKKYIQAKIMISALEGFKGNFSDFDALITPPESNHPLTRSVRWVFTLPKLPKIFFNRWDFFDAVVALTDKSRPFYEFGVWKGISFQYLVNVFKKGFGFDTFTGLPEDWHDERAGAYSSYGSVPKIAGGEFIVGKFENTLPKFFSKKKPLASLINFDADLYSSTFCALNYSKKVIDEKTILIFDEFLNNKNWEKDEYRALNEFCDNFNFSYEVLAVSFLSKQVALKIIK
;
A
#
# COMPACT_ATOMS: atom_id res chain seq x y z
N GLN A 1 15.40 -2.83 18.92
CA GLN A 1 16.76 -2.77 19.52
C GLN A 1 16.81 -3.31 20.96
N LYS A 2 15.89 -2.94 21.87
CA LYS A 2 15.88 -3.46 23.26
C LYS A 2 15.76 -4.98 23.31
N ALA A 3 14.86 -5.58 22.50
CA ALA A 3 14.68 -7.03 22.45
C ALA A 3 15.97 -7.77 22.03
N ILE A 4 16.69 -7.25 21.03
CA ILE A 4 17.95 -7.82 20.56
C ILE A 4 19.04 -7.75 21.63
N LYS A 5 19.09 -6.67 22.44
CA LYS A 5 20.03 -6.56 23.57
C LYS A 5 19.77 -7.61 24.66
N ILE A 6 18.52 -7.96 24.90
CA ILE A 6 18.11 -8.96 25.89
C ILE A 6 18.27 -10.37 25.34
N GLN A 7 17.89 -10.60 24.09
CA GLN A 7 17.95 -11.89 23.41
C GLN A 7 18.56 -11.73 22.01
N PRO A 8 19.88 -11.83 21.87
CA PRO A 8 20.58 -11.57 20.59
C PRO A 8 20.20 -12.51 19.44
N ASN A 9 19.58 -13.66 19.73
CA ASN A 9 19.15 -14.65 18.74
C ASN A 9 17.62 -14.61 18.50
N TYR A 10 16.93 -13.52 18.84
CA TYR A 10 15.50 -13.38 18.62
C TYR A 10 15.22 -12.94 17.16
N ALA A 11 14.93 -13.91 16.29
CA ALA A 11 14.76 -13.71 14.84
C ALA A 11 13.72 -12.63 14.50
N ASP A 12 12.53 -12.66 15.11
CA ASP A 12 11.47 -11.68 14.82
C ASP A 12 11.87 -10.25 15.17
N ALA A 13 12.77 -10.06 16.14
CA ALA A 13 13.27 -8.72 16.46
C ALA A 13 14.11 -8.13 15.35
N TYR A 14 14.87 -8.95 14.60
CA TYR A 14 15.61 -8.50 13.41
C TYR A 14 14.65 -8.28 12.22
N TRP A 15 13.63 -9.13 12.07
CA TRP A 15 12.58 -8.89 11.07
C TRP A 15 11.91 -7.53 11.29
N ASN A 16 11.53 -7.22 12.51
CA ASN A 16 10.95 -5.92 12.84
C ASN A 16 11.99 -4.78 12.74
N LEU A 17 13.28 -5.03 12.99
CA LEU A 17 14.30 -4.01 12.93
C LEU A 17 14.55 -3.52 11.49
N HIS A 18 14.48 -4.41 10.48
CA HIS A 18 14.75 -4.00 9.11
C HIS A 18 13.70 -3.03 8.56
N SER A 19 12.49 -2.94 9.19
CA SER A 19 11.52 -1.89 8.86
C SER A 19 11.97 -0.47 9.17
N HIS A 20 13.06 -0.33 9.90
CA HIS A 20 13.67 0.97 10.23
C HIS A 20 15.00 1.20 9.50
N ALA A 21 15.34 0.35 8.53
CA ALA A 21 16.53 0.53 7.71
C ALA A 21 16.41 1.82 6.87
N LEU A 22 17.51 2.55 6.78
CA LEU A 22 17.57 3.80 6.02
C LEU A 22 17.73 3.55 4.51
N ASP A 23 18.33 2.40 4.16
CA ASP A 23 18.59 2.01 2.78
C ASP A 23 18.64 0.48 2.61
N VAL A 24 18.84 0.05 1.37
CA VAL A 24 18.90 -1.37 0.99
C VAL A 24 20.09 -2.08 1.65
N ASP A 25 21.22 -1.42 1.82
CA ASP A 25 22.42 -2.05 2.38
C ASP A 25 22.28 -2.32 3.87
N GLU A 26 21.69 -1.38 4.61
CA GLU A 26 21.37 -1.57 6.03
C GLU A 26 20.31 -2.68 6.20
N ALA A 27 19.26 -2.67 5.39
CA ALA A 27 18.22 -3.72 5.42
C ALA A 27 18.83 -5.11 5.15
N LEU A 28 19.70 -5.23 4.13
CA LEU A 28 20.40 -6.47 3.82
C LEU A 28 21.28 -6.94 4.99
N THR A 29 21.99 -6.04 5.65
CA THR A 29 22.83 -6.36 6.81
C THR A 29 21.99 -6.97 7.94
N ILE A 30 20.86 -6.35 8.25
CA ILE A 30 19.93 -6.82 9.29
C ILE A 30 19.33 -8.17 8.92
N LEU A 31 18.84 -8.32 7.67
CA LEU A 31 18.21 -9.54 7.20
C LEU A 31 19.17 -10.72 7.08
N LYS A 32 20.41 -10.49 6.63
CA LYS A 32 21.46 -11.51 6.60
C LYS A 32 21.76 -12.01 8.00
N LYS A 33 21.82 -11.10 9.01
CA LYS A 33 21.96 -11.49 10.41
C LYS A 33 20.78 -12.32 10.91
N LEU A 34 19.56 -11.94 10.58
CA LEU A 34 18.37 -12.74 10.87
C LEU A 34 18.50 -14.14 10.26
N TYR A 35 18.88 -14.24 9.00
CA TYR A 35 18.97 -15.50 8.29
C TYR A 35 20.12 -16.40 8.79
N GLU A 36 21.16 -15.83 9.40
CA GLU A 36 22.18 -16.59 10.14
C GLU A 36 21.61 -17.24 11.40
N ILE A 37 20.72 -16.52 12.12
CA ILE A 37 20.07 -16.98 13.35
C ILE A 37 19.02 -18.07 13.03
N ASP A 38 18.22 -17.86 12.00
CA ASP A 38 17.18 -18.81 11.59
C ASP A 38 17.16 -19.01 10.05
N LYS A 39 17.78 -20.08 9.60
CA LYS A 39 17.83 -20.48 8.17
C LYS A 39 16.47 -20.89 7.61
N LYS A 40 15.46 -21.10 8.45
CA LYS A 40 14.09 -21.46 8.04
C LYS A 40 13.18 -20.23 7.89
N TYR A 41 13.66 -19.03 8.20
CA TYR A 41 12.88 -17.80 8.09
C TYR A 41 12.71 -17.42 6.61
N ILE A 42 11.67 -18.00 6.00
CA ILE A 42 11.46 -17.92 4.54
C ILE A 42 11.31 -16.47 4.04
N GLN A 43 10.63 -15.61 4.81
CA GLN A 43 10.46 -14.21 4.43
C GLN A 43 11.81 -13.46 4.36
N ALA A 44 12.74 -13.77 5.27
CA ALA A 44 14.08 -13.20 5.23
C ALA A 44 14.85 -13.63 3.99
N LYS A 45 14.80 -14.94 3.64
CA LYS A 45 15.41 -15.47 2.42
C LYS A 45 14.88 -14.73 1.18
N ILE A 46 13.56 -14.60 1.06
CA ILE A 46 12.92 -13.94 -0.09
C ILE A 46 13.30 -12.46 -0.13
N MET A 47 13.25 -11.76 1.03
CA MET A 47 13.55 -10.34 1.07
C MET A 47 15.03 -10.05 0.77
N ILE A 48 15.97 -10.87 1.25
CA ILE A 48 17.39 -10.75 0.88
C ILE A 48 17.55 -10.86 -0.63
N SER A 49 16.97 -11.89 -1.25
CA SER A 49 17.05 -12.10 -2.70
C SER A 49 16.39 -10.96 -3.48
N ALA A 50 15.26 -10.42 -2.97
CA ALA A 50 14.61 -9.26 -3.55
C ALA A 50 15.51 -8.01 -3.51
N LEU A 51 16.11 -7.71 -2.36
CA LEU A 51 16.97 -6.54 -2.20
C LEU A 51 18.26 -6.64 -3.01
N GLU A 52 18.85 -7.82 -3.12
CA GLU A 52 19.97 -8.05 -4.04
C GLU A 52 19.54 -7.82 -5.50
N GLY A 53 18.32 -8.22 -5.89
CA GLY A 53 17.73 -7.91 -7.20
C GLY A 53 17.58 -6.40 -7.44
N PHE A 54 17.16 -5.62 -6.46
CA PHE A 54 17.15 -4.15 -6.54
C PHE A 54 18.54 -3.54 -6.74
N LYS A 55 19.60 -4.25 -6.36
CA LYS A 55 21.01 -3.88 -6.63
C LYS A 55 21.53 -4.42 -7.98
N GLY A 56 20.69 -5.11 -8.75
CA GLY A 56 21.02 -5.69 -10.05
C GLY A 56 21.50 -7.14 -10.01
N ASN A 57 21.50 -7.81 -8.86
CA ASN A 57 21.84 -9.24 -8.74
C ASN A 57 20.58 -10.08 -8.57
N PHE A 58 20.09 -10.68 -9.65
CA PHE A 58 18.86 -11.46 -9.70
C PHE A 58 19.05 -12.97 -9.45
N SER A 59 20.29 -13.49 -9.42
CA SER A 59 20.59 -14.93 -9.38
C SER A 59 19.90 -15.65 -8.22
N ASP A 60 19.91 -15.05 -7.02
CA ASP A 60 19.30 -15.65 -5.83
C ASP A 60 17.77 -15.61 -5.89
N PHE A 61 17.21 -14.58 -6.52
CA PHE A 61 15.78 -14.50 -6.72
C PHE A 61 15.29 -15.50 -7.78
N ASP A 62 16.05 -15.69 -8.85
CA ASP A 62 15.74 -16.69 -9.89
C ASP A 62 15.69 -18.10 -9.31
N ALA A 63 16.48 -18.39 -8.28
CA ALA A 63 16.42 -19.66 -7.57
C ALA A 63 15.11 -19.86 -6.76
N LEU A 64 14.36 -18.80 -6.46
CA LEU A 64 13.08 -18.85 -5.72
C LEU A 64 11.85 -19.02 -6.62
N ILE A 65 12.01 -19.07 -7.95
CA ILE A 65 10.87 -19.19 -8.88
C ILE A 65 10.31 -20.62 -8.99
N THR A 66 10.88 -21.59 -8.29
CA THR A 66 10.36 -22.96 -8.19
C THR A 66 9.59 -23.18 -6.89
N PRO A 67 8.54 -24.05 -6.87
CA PRO A 67 7.84 -24.41 -5.63
C PRO A 67 8.77 -25.06 -4.59
N PRO A 68 8.54 -24.86 -3.27
CA PRO A 68 7.37 -24.15 -2.71
C PRO A 68 7.49 -22.62 -2.65
N GLU A 69 8.69 -22.06 -2.73
CA GLU A 69 8.97 -20.64 -2.53
C GLU A 69 8.27 -19.74 -3.55
N SER A 70 8.11 -20.21 -4.78
CA SER A 70 7.42 -19.46 -5.84
C SER A 70 5.96 -19.14 -5.52
N ASN A 71 5.32 -19.94 -4.66
CA ASN A 71 3.92 -19.76 -4.25
C ASN A 71 3.78 -18.79 -3.06
N HIS A 72 4.87 -18.41 -2.42
CA HIS A 72 4.81 -17.46 -1.30
C HIS A 72 4.33 -16.08 -1.79
N PRO A 73 3.36 -15.43 -1.11
CA PRO A 73 2.83 -14.13 -1.55
C PRO A 73 3.91 -13.08 -1.78
N LEU A 74 4.91 -12.99 -0.91
CA LEU A 74 6.04 -12.08 -1.05
C LEU A 74 6.85 -12.36 -2.32
N THR A 75 7.12 -13.63 -2.67
CA THR A 75 7.82 -13.98 -3.91
C THR A 75 7.03 -13.53 -5.13
N ARG A 76 5.71 -13.75 -5.14
CA ARG A 76 4.85 -13.32 -6.25
C ARG A 76 4.82 -11.79 -6.38
N SER A 77 4.77 -11.08 -5.26
CA SER A 77 4.81 -9.61 -5.22
C SER A 77 6.13 -9.06 -5.76
N VAL A 78 7.26 -9.61 -5.32
CA VAL A 78 8.59 -9.21 -5.82
C VAL A 78 8.72 -9.51 -7.31
N ARG A 79 8.26 -10.69 -7.75
CA ARG A 79 8.25 -11.06 -9.18
C ARG A 79 7.49 -10.05 -10.02
N TRP A 80 6.30 -9.66 -9.58
CA TRP A 80 5.54 -8.61 -10.26
C TRP A 80 6.33 -7.30 -10.35
N VAL A 81 6.96 -6.85 -9.27
CA VAL A 81 7.76 -5.62 -9.28
C VAL A 81 8.93 -5.73 -10.29
N PHE A 82 9.53 -6.89 -10.40
CA PHE A 82 10.63 -7.12 -11.37
C PHE A 82 10.16 -7.23 -12.83
N THR A 83 8.85 -7.36 -13.09
CA THR A 83 8.29 -7.24 -14.46
C THR A 83 8.02 -5.80 -14.88
N LEU A 84 8.09 -4.84 -13.98
CA LEU A 84 7.83 -3.43 -14.28
C LEU A 84 8.91 -2.86 -15.21
N PRO A 85 8.55 -1.98 -16.17
CA PRO A 85 9.51 -1.37 -17.10
C PRO A 85 10.65 -0.61 -16.41
N LYS A 86 10.38 -0.12 -15.19
CA LYS A 86 11.34 0.58 -14.34
C LYS A 86 11.12 0.16 -12.90
N LEU A 87 12.20 -0.19 -12.20
CA LEU A 87 12.12 -0.51 -10.79
C LEU A 87 11.69 0.73 -9.99
N PRO A 88 10.65 0.61 -9.14
CA PRO A 88 10.20 1.69 -8.27
C PRO A 88 11.19 1.91 -7.11
N LYS A 89 11.06 3.04 -6.42
CA LYS A 89 11.74 3.21 -5.13
C LYS A 89 11.18 2.24 -4.10
N ILE A 90 12.07 1.59 -3.34
CA ILE A 90 11.68 0.69 -2.25
C ILE A 90 11.74 1.41 -0.91
N PHE A 91 10.77 1.14 -0.06
CA PHE A 91 10.67 1.63 1.31
C PHE A 91 10.41 0.49 2.28
N PHE A 92 10.84 0.66 3.53
CA PHE A 92 10.77 -0.40 4.55
C PHE A 92 9.65 -0.17 5.57
N ASN A 93 9.06 1.02 5.59
CA ASN A 93 7.90 1.33 6.44
C ASN A 93 6.94 2.31 5.77
N ARG A 94 5.73 2.38 6.32
CA ARG A 94 4.63 3.22 5.84
C ARG A 94 4.98 4.71 5.81
N TRP A 95 5.64 5.23 6.84
CA TRP A 95 5.80 6.67 6.97
C TRP A 95 6.87 7.23 6.04
N ASP A 96 8.01 6.54 5.91
CA ASP A 96 9.03 6.92 4.93
C ASP A 96 8.50 6.81 3.50
N PHE A 97 7.64 5.81 3.24
CA PHE A 97 6.92 5.68 1.97
C PHE A 97 5.99 6.88 1.74
N PHE A 98 5.14 7.23 2.72
CA PHE A 98 4.24 8.38 2.60
C PHE A 98 5.01 9.69 2.42
N ASP A 99 6.06 9.94 3.19
CA ASP A 99 6.89 11.15 3.09
C ASP A 99 7.49 11.30 1.69
N ALA A 100 8.03 10.21 1.13
CA ALA A 100 8.60 10.22 -0.21
C ALA A 100 7.54 10.43 -1.30
N VAL A 101 6.37 9.80 -1.19
CA VAL A 101 5.28 9.93 -2.15
C VAL A 101 4.67 11.33 -2.10
N VAL A 102 4.41 11.86 -0.91
CA VAL A 102 3.89 13.22 -0.70
C VAL A 102 4.84 14.28 -1.24
N ALA A 103 6.17 14.05 -1.19
CA ALA A 103 7.14 14.98 -1.76
C ALA A 103 6.99 15.15 -3.29
N LEU A 104 6.38 14.18 -3.98
CA LEU A 104 6.15 14.22 -5.43
C LEU A 104 4.83 14.92 -5.81
N THR A 105 3.99 15.30 -4.85
CA THR A 105 2.62 15.78 -5.08
C THR A 105 2.50 17.30 -5.14
N ASP A 106 1.42 17.78 -5.77
CA ASP A 106 1.02 19.20 -5.77
C ASP A 106 0.20 19.53 -4.50
N LYS A 107 0.84 20.11 -3.49
CA LYS A 107 0.23 20.41 -2.19
C LYS A 107 -0.85 21.49 -2.23
N SER A 108 -1.08 22.14 -3.35
CA SER A 108 -2.18 23.11 -3.54
C SER A 108 -3.53 22.44 -3.78
N ARG A 109 -3.54 21.12 -4.10
CA ARG A 109 -4.73 20.32 -4.34
C ARG A 109 -5.09 19.48 -3.09
N PRO A 110 -6.37 19.13 -2.89
CA PRO A 110 -6.76 18.25 -1.81
C PRO A 110 -6.34 16.81 -2.05
N PHE A 111 -6.37 16.01 -1.00
CA PHE A 111 -6.32 14.55 -1.09
C PHE A 111 -7.70 13.93 -0.87
N TYR A 112 -7.84 12.68 -1.28
CA TYR A 112 -9.01 11.82 -1.08
C TYR A 112 -8.54 10.52 -0.41
N GLU A 113 -9.32 9.98 0.52
CA GLU A 113 -9.01 8.71 1.17
C GLU A 113 -10.26 7.85 1.24
N PHE A 114 -10.16 6.64 0.68
CA PHE A 114 -11.20 5.63 0.67
C PHE A 114 -10.83 4.52 1.65
N GLY A 115 -11.56 4.44 2.76
CA GLY A 115 -11.16 3.76 3.98
C GLY A 115 -10.41 4.72 4.91
N VAL A 116 -11.01 5.07 6.03
CA VAL A 116 -10.46 6.06 6.98
C VAL A 116 -10.24 5.45 8.35
N TRP A 117 -11.14 4.55 8.75
CA TRP A 117 -11.13 3.91 10.06
C TRP A 117 -10.98 4.93 11.20
N LYS A 118 -9.84 4.93 11.91
CA LYS A 118 -9.53 5.86 13.02
C LYS A 118 -8.88 7.17 12.57
N GLY A 119 -8.61 7.33 11.26
CA GLY A 119 -8.10 8.55 10.67
C GLY A 119 -6.62 8.83 10.89
N ILE A 120 -5.78 7.81 11.12
CA ILE A 120 -4.33 8.02 11.37
C ILE A 120 -3.63 8.51 10.10
N SER A 121 -3.82 7.83 8.97
CA SER A 121 -3.32 8.23 7.64
C SER A 121 -3.96 9.55 7.20
N PHE A 122 -5.26 9.70 7.42
CA PHE A 122 -5.97 10.94 7.11
C PHE A 122 -5.41 12.15 7.87
N GLN A 123 -5.12 12.00 9.18
CA GLN A 123 -4.53 13.06 9.99
C GLN A 123 -3.13 13.44 9.47
N TYR A 124 -2.32 12.45 9.07
CA TYR A 124 -1.03 12.69 8.46
C TYR A 124 -1.19 13.50 7.15
N LEU A 125 -2.06 13.06 6.26
CA LEU A 125 -2.28 13.70 4.96
C LEU A 125 -2.87 15.11 5.09
N VAL A 126 -3.81 15.35 6.02
CA VAL A 126 -4.39 16.68 6.22
C VAL A 126 -3.37 17.68 6.76
N ASN A 127 -2.38 17.22 7.53
CA ASN A 127 -1.28 18.09 7.99
C ASN A 127 -0.46 18.62 6.80
N VAL A 128 -0.39 17.87 5.70
CA VAL A 128 0.31 18.27 4.47
C VAL A 128 -0.58 19.10 3.55
N PHE A 129 -1.72 18.53 3.16
CA PHE A 129 -2.59 19.10 2.11
C PHE A 129 -3.60 20.14 2.62
N LYS A 130 -3.77 20.27 3.94
CA LYS A 130 -4.69 21.16 4.64
C LYS A 130 -6.17 20.88 4.37
N LYS A 131 -6.53 20.16 3.30
CA LYS A 131 -7.89 19.78 2.95
C LYS A 131 -7.93 18.37 2.39
N GLY A 132 -8.88 17.55 2.90
CA GLY A 132 -9.10 16.19 2.41
C GLY A 132 -10.55 15.77 2.50
N PHE A 133 -10.88 14.73 1.70
CA PHE A 133 -12.19 14.08 1.68
C PHE A 133 -11.99 12.61 2.07
N GLY A 134 -12.61 12.19 3.15
CA GLY A 134 -12.55 10.82 3.66
C GLY A 134 -13.87 10.09 3.47
N PHE A 135 -13.82 8.85 3.00
CA PHE A 135 -14.99 8.02 2.75
C PHE A 135 -14.87 6.74 3.55
N ASP A 136 -15.85 6.46 4.38
CA ASP A 136 -15.88 5.24 5.20
C ASP A 136 -17.30 4.97 5.71
N THR A 137 -17.60 3.72 6.00
CA THR A 137 -18.80 3.35 6.76
C THR A 137 -18.66 3.64 8.24
N PHE A 138 -17.42 3.63 8.75
CA PHE A 138 -17.05 3.64 10.18
C PHE A 138 -17.63 2.47 10.99
N THR A 139 -18.25 1.51 10.30
CA THR A 139 -18.82 0.30 10.89
C THR A 139 -18.04 -0.97 10.50
N GLY A 140 -16.93 -0.79 9.78
CA GLY A 140 -16.04 -1.86 9.33
C GLY A 140 -16.31 -2.34 7.93
N LEU A 141 -15.61 -3.42 7.54
CA LEU A 141 -15.69 -4.00 6.22
C LEU A 141 -17.13 -4.37 5.84
N PRO A 142 -17.59 -4.04 4.62
CA PRO A 142 -18.95 -4.37 4.18
C PRO A 142 -19.18 -5.86 3.87
N GLU A 143 -18.11 -6.63 3.69
CA GLU A 143 -18.11 -8.07 3.38
C GLU A 143 -16.85 -8.75 3.97
N ASP A 144 -16.79 -10.09 3.96
CA ASP A 144 -15.62 -10.85 4.41
C ASP A 144 -14.42 -10.60 3.47
N TRP A 145 -13.22 -10.52 4.06
CA TRP A 145 -11.95 -10.33 3.34
C TRP A 145 -10.85 -11.22 3.92
N HIS A 146 -10.35 -12.17 3.14
CA HIS A 146 -9.40 -13.19 3.60
C HIS A 146 -9.88 -13.88 4.87
N ASP A 147 -9.14 -13.73 5.97
CA ASP A 147 -9.49 -14.31 7.27
C ASP A 147 -10.30 -13.31 8.15
N GLU A 148 -10.53 -12.08 7.65
CA GLU A 148 -11.29 -11.04 8.34
C GLU A 148 -12.78 -11.13 7.98
N ARG A 149 -13.65 -10.98 8.98
CA ARG A 149 -15.10 -11.00 8.79
C ARG A 149 -15.66 -9.61 8.49
N ALA A 150 -16.79 -9.56 7.82
CA ALA A 150 -17.59 -8.35 7.70
C ALA A 150 -17.74 -7.67 9.07
N GLY A 151 -17.53 -6.35 9.13
CA GLY A 151 -17.47 -5.57 10.38
C GLY A 151 -16.07 -5.47 11.01
N ALA A 152 -15.05 -6.18 10.52
CA ALA A 152 -13.68 -5.95 10.93
C ALA A 152 -13.25 -4.50 10.62
N TYR A 153 -12.25 -4.00 11.34
CA TYR A 153 -11.76 -2.60 11.25
C TYR A 153 -12.85 -1.54 11.53
N SER A 154 -13.86 -1.88 12.31
CA SER A 154 -14.87 -0.92 12.77
C SER A 154 -14.29 0.11 13.74
N SER A 155 -14.69 1.38 13.58
CA SER A 155 -14.55 2.40 14.63
C SER A 155 -15.85 2.56 15.45
N TYR A 156 -16.75 1.58 15.37
CA TYR A 156 -18.06 1.56 16.04
C TYR A 156 -18.92 2.81 15.73
N GLY A 157 -18.86 3.27 14.47
CA GLY A 157 -19.58 4.46 14.02
C GLY A 157 -18.94 5.79 14.44
N SER A 158 -17.79 5.75 15.09
CA SER A 158 -17.08 6.97 15.50
C SER A 158 -16.35 7.61 14.32
N VAL A 159 -16.81 8.78 13.90
CA VAL A 159 -16.20 9.58 12.83
C VAL A 159 -15.13 10.50 13.45
N PRO A 160 -13.87 10.47 12.97
CA PRO A 160 -12.81 11.30 13.53
C PRO A 160 -13.11 12.80 13.30
N LYS A 161 -12.75 13.63 14.27
CA LYS A 161 -12.87 15.10 14.18
C LYS A 161 -11.50 15.68 13.82
N ILE A 162 -11.23 15.83 12.53
CA ILE A 162 -9.95 16.31 12.01
C ILE A 162 -10.19 17.62 11.26
N ALA A 163 -9.56 18.71 11.70
CA ALA A 163 -9.67 20.01 11.05
C ALA A 163 -9.12 19.94 9.61
N GLY A 164 -9.89 20.43 8.64
CA GLY A 164 -9.56 20.30 7.20
C GLY A 164 -10.07 19.03 6.53
N GLY A 165 -10.61 18.07 7.31
CA GLY A 165 -11.26 16.87 6.81
C GLY A 165 -12.77 17.06 6.60
N GLU A 166 -13.27 16.55 5.48
CA GLU A 166 -14.70 16.37 5.20
C GLU A 166 -14.97 14.86 5.07
N PHE A 167 -15.80 14.30 5.97
CA PHE A 167 -16.07 12.86 5.99
C PHE A 167 -17.44 12.54 5.40
N ILE A 168 -17.45 11.60 4.46
CA ILE A 168 -18.64 11.10 3.76
C ILE A 168 -18.91 9.69 4.28
N VAL A 169 -19.92 9.60 5.16
CA VAL A 169 -20.24 8.38 5.91
C VAL A 169 -21.20 7.50 5.13
N GLY A 170 -20.82 6.25 4.92
CA GLY A 170 -21.65 5.21 4.30
C GLY A 170 -20.91 4.40 3.27
N LYS A 171 -21.56 3.34 2.77
CA LYS A 171 -21.01 2.47 1.73
C LYS A 171 -20.74 3.26 0.44
N PHE A 172 -19.65 2.95 -0.25
CA PHE A 172 -19.20 3.66 -1.45
C PHE A 172 -20.26 3.67 -2.55
N GLU A 173 -20.93 2.55 -2.80
CA GLU A 173 -21.99 2.45 -3.81
C GLU A 173 -23.16 3.40 -3.57
N ASN A 174 -23.39 3.81 -2.33
CA ASN A 174 -24.47 4.73 -1.95
C ASN A 174 -24.04 6.20 -1.90
N THR A 175 -22.79 6.47 -1.59
CA THR A 175 -22.29 7.82 -1.29
C THR A 175 -21.54 8.45 -2.46
N LEU A 176 -20.72 7.69 -3.19
CA LEU A 176 -19.88 8.22 -4.26
C LEU A 176 -20.68 8.73 -5.47
N PRO A 177 -21.78 8.09 -5.93
CA PRO A 177 -22.59 8.64 -7.00
C PRO A 177 -23.05 10.07 -6.72
N LYS A 178 -23.53 10.32 -5.49
CA LYS A 178 -24.01 11.63 -5.05
C LYS A 178 -22.85 12.62 -4.89
N PHE A 179 -21.74 12.20 -4.29
CA PHE A 179 -20.58 13.07 -4.05
C PHE A 179 -19.96 13.54 -5.37
N PHE A 180 -19.72 12.63 -6.32
CA PHE A 180 -19.13 12.92 -7.62
C PHE A 180 -20.14 13.34 -8.70
N SER A 181 -21.43 13.51 -8.38
CA SER A 181 -22.41 14.15 -9.29
C SER A 181 -22.10 15.62 -9.53
N LYS A 182 -21.45 16.28 -8.57
CA LYS A 182 -21.01 17.67 -8.66
C LYS A 182 -19.51 17.72 -9.01
N LYS A 183 -19.08 18.79 -9.68
CA LYS A 183 -17.66 19.04 -9.95
C LYS A 183 -16.88 19.10 -8.64
N LYS A 184 -15.80 18.35 -8.56
CA LYS A 184 -14.89 18.29 -7.41
C LYS A 184 -13.49 18.74 -7.84
N PRO A 185 -12.66 19.28 -6.93
CA PRO A 185 -11.29 19.62 -7.24
C PRO A 185 -10.50 18.38 -7.65
N LEU A 186 -9.54 18.54 -8.56
CA LEU A 186 -8.61 17.49 -8.90
C LEU A 186 -7.80 17.09 -7.68
N ALA A 187 -7.57 15.79 -7.55
CA ALA A 187 -6.79 15.24 -6.45
C ALA A 187 -5.30 15.53 -6.63
N SER A 188 -4.62 15.80 -5.55
CA SER A 188 -3.18 15.70 -5.47
C SER A 188 -2.75 14.25 -5.26
N LEU A 189 -3.41 13.61 -4.29
CA LEU A 189 -3.19 12.24 -3.89
C LEU A 189 -4.54 11.58 -3.59
N ILE A 190 -4.67 10.30 -3.95
CA ILE A 190 -5.77 9.45 -3.52
C ILE A 190 -5.17 8.25 -2.80
N ASN A 191 -5.58 8.04 -1.54
CA ASN A 191 -5.24 6.86 -0.77
C ASN A 191 -6.40 5.87 -0.81
N PHE A 192 -6.18 4.71 -1.41
CA PHE A 192 -7.09 3.57 -1.36
C PHE A 192 -6.64 2.67 -0.21
N ASP A 193 -7.42 2.62 0.84
CA ASP A 193 -7.21 1.85 2.08
C ASP A 193 -8.54 1.15 2.40
N ALA A 194 -9.10 0.48 1.37
CA ALA A 194 -10.44 -0.09 1.39
C ALA A 194 -10.42 -1.62 1.34
N ASP A 195 -9.23 -2.23 1.30
CA ASP A 195 -8.93 -3.67 1.35
C ASP A 195 -9.57 -4.49 0.21
N LEU A 196 -10.87 -4.35 0.02
CA LEU A 196 -11.70 -5.17 -0.84
C LEU A 196 -11.61 -4.76 -2.31
N TYR A 197 -11.55 -5.75 -3.20
CA TYR A 197 -11.69 -5.52 -4.64
C TYR A 197 -12.94 -4.68 -4.98
N SER A 198 -14.11 -5.05 -4.42
CA SER A 198 -15.40 -4.40 -4.72
C SER A 198 -15.39 -2.92 -4.32
N SER A 199 -14.87 -2.61 -3.14
CA SER A 199 -14.75 -1.25 -2.62
C SER A 199 -13.76 -0.42 -3.43
N THR A 200 -12.56 -0.95 -3.68
CA THR A 200 -11.51 -0.27 -4.43
C THR A 200 -11.93 -0.03 -5.88
N PHE A 201 -12.56 -1.00 -6.55
CA PHE A 201 -13.05 -0.84 -7.91
C PHE A 201 -14.17 0.22 -8.01
N CYS A 202 -15.10 0.22 -7.04
CA CYS A 202 -16.14 1.25 -6.92
C CYS A 202 -15.49 2.64 -6.75
N ALA A 203 -14.55 2.79 -5.83
CA ALA A 203 -13.86 4.05 -5.56
C ALA A 203 -13.09 4.57 -6.78
N LEU A 204 -12.34 3.72 -7.49
CA LEU A 204 -11.61 4.06 -8.72
C LEU A 204 -12.56 4.60 -9.80
N ASN A 205 -13.67 3.91 -10.07
CA ASN A 205 -14.63 4.31 -11.11
C ASN A 205 -15.24 5.68 -10.85
N TYR A 206 -15.59 5.99 -9.61
CA TYR A 206 -16.16 7.31 -9.29
C TYR A 206 -15.11 8.40 -9.19
N SER A 207 -13.93 8.12 -8.62
CA SER A 207 -12.84 9.09 -8.46
C SER A 207 -12.10 9.40 -9.77
N LYS A 208 -12.31 8.66 -10.87
CA LYS A 208 -11.74 8.94 -12.19
C LYS A 208 -11.88 10.41 -12.61
N LYS A 209 -12.96 11.07 -12.22
CA LYS A 209 -13.26 12.48 -12.54
C LYS A 209 -12.30 13.46 -11.88
N VAL A 210 -11.57 13.06 -10.85
CA VAL A 210 -10.62 13.90 -10.10
C VAL A 210 -9.17 13.44 -10.29
N ILE A 211 -8.94 12.44 -11.15
CA ILE A 211 -7.61 11.92 -11.50
C ILE A 211 -7.13 12.58 -12.79
N ASP A 212 -5.95 13.16 -12.75
CA ASP A 212 -5.18 13.61 -13.90
C ASP A 212 -3.73 13.06 -13.85
N GLU A 213 -2.89 13.45 -14.77
CA GLU A 213 -1.48 13.03 -14.88
C GLU A 213 -0.60 13.43 -13.68
N LYS A 214 -1.05 14.39 -12.85
CA LYS A 214 -0.36 14.86 -11.64
C LYS A 214 -0.88 14.20 -10.38
N THR A 215 -1.96 13.44 -10.48
CA THR A 215 -2.55 12.74 -9.33
C THR A 215 -1.73 11.49 -9.02
N ILE A 216 -1.31 11.32 -7.76
CA ILE A 216 -0.68 10.09 -7.29
C ILE A 216 -1.72 9.24 -6.57
N LEU A 217 -1.75 7.96 -6.88
CA LEU A 217 -2.58 6.96 -6.23
C LEU A 217 -1.71 6.12 -5.29
N ILE A 218 -2.16 5.94 -4.06
CA ILE A 218 -1.61 4.97 -3.10
C ILE A 218 -2.63 3.88 -2.91
N PHE A 219 -2.18 2.64 -2.88
CA PHE A 219 -2.94 1.45 -2.50
C PHE A 219 -2.29 0.84 -1.27
N ASP A 220 -3.07 0.57 -0.22
CA ASP A 220 -2.52 0.20 1.10
C ASP A 220 -2.23 -1.30 1.21
N GLU A 221 -3.11 -2.16 0.72
CA GLU A 221 -3.02 -3.61 0.79
C GLU A 221 -2.76 -4.27 -0.59
N PHE A 222 -1.98 -3.62 -1.44
CA PHE A 222 -1.76 -4.00 -2.84
C PHE A 222 -0.94 -5.27 -3.02
N LEU A 223 -0.06 -5.60 -2.06
CA LEU A 223 0.94 -6.66 -2.14
C LEU A 223 0.84 -7.61 -0.94
N ASN A 224 1.48 -8.79 -1.05
CA ASN A 224 1.82 -9.71 0.06
C ASN A 224 0.65 -10.38 0.78
N ASN A 225 -0.59 -10.04 0.54
CA ASN A 225 -1.72 -10.81 1.04
C ASN A 225 -1.81 -12.17 0.32
N LYS A 226 -2.44 -13.16 0.93
CA LYS A 226 -2.52 -14.53 0.41
C LYS A 226 -2.95 -14.61 -1.07
N ASN A 227 -3.91 -13.77 -1.46
CA ASN A 227 -4.46 -13.68 -2.81
C ASN A 227 -4.48 -12.23 -3.31
N TRP A 228 -3.43 -11.46 -3.04
CA TRP A 228 -3.35 -10.03 -3.33
C TRP A 228 -3.69 -9.69 -4.80
N GLU A 229 -3.44 -10.63 -5.71
CA GLU A 229 -3.75 -10.46 -7.13
C GLU A 229 -5.26 -10.36 -7.41
N LYS A 230 -6.12 -10.71 -6.44
CA LYS A 230 -7.58 -10.67 -6.56
C LYS A 230 -8.22 -9.43 -5.90
N ASP A 231 -7.45 -8.65 -5.16
CA ASP A 231 -7.89 -7.51 -4.37
C ASP A 231 -7.65 -6.17 -5.11
N GLU A 232 -6.98 -5.22 -4.50
CA GLU A 232 -6.71 -3.88 -5.07
C GLU A 232 -5.94 -3.94 -6.40
N TYR A 233 -5.01 -4.90 -6.55
CA TYR A 233 -4.30 -5.14 -7.82
C TYR A 233 -5.27 -5.43 -8.96
N ARG A 234 -6.22 -6.33 -8.74
CA ARG A 234 -7.26 -6.65 -9.74
C ARG A 234 -8.12 -5.42 -10.03
N ALA A 235 -8.54 -4.71 -8.99
CA ALA A 235 -9.38 -3.52 -9.15
C ALA A 235 -8.70 -2.45 -10.02
N LEU A 236 -7.40 -2.20 -9.80
CA LEU A 236 -6.63 -1.27 -10.60
C LEU A 236 -6.50 -1.72 -12.07
N ASN A 237 -6.12 -2.99 -12.30
CA ASN A 237 -5.91 -3.47 -13.67
C ASN A 237 -7.23 -3.46 -14.47
N GLU A 238 -8.35 -3.94 -13.91
CA GLU A 238 -9.65 -3.87 -14.57
C GLU A 238 -10.11 -2.42 -14.80
N PHE A 239 -9.82 -1.50 -13.88
CA PHE A 239 -10.08 -0.08 -14.11
C PHE A 239 -9.25 0.45 -15.28
N CYS A 240 -7.97 0.13 -15.35
CA CYS A 240 -7.09 0.55 -16.44
C CYS A 240 -7.56 -0.02 -17.79
N ASP A 241 -7.90 -1.29 -17.84
CA ASP A 241 -8.40 -1.96 -19.04
C ASP A 241 -9.71 -1.31 -19.54
N ASN A 242 -10.66 -1.04 -18.63
CA ASN A 242 -11.96 -0.44 -18.97
C ASN A 242 -11.85 0.97 -19.58
N PHE A 243 -10.77 1.71 -19.27
CA PHE A 243 -10.59 3.08 -19.75
C PHE A 243 -9.38 3.25 -20.68
N ASN A 244 -8.74 2.15 -21.07
CA ASN A 244 -7.53 2.13 -21.89
C ASN A 244 -6.41 3.01 -21.30
N PHE A 245 -6.22 2.89 -19.98
CA PHE A 245 -5.16 3.54 -19.25
C PHE A 245 -4.01 2.57 -19.00
N SER A 246 -2.81 3.11 -18.79
CA SER A 246 -1.67 2.43 -18.19
C SER A 246 -1.24 3.14 -16.91
N TYR A 247 -0.24 2.62 -16.22
CA TYR A 247 0.27 3.27 -15.01
C TYR A 247 1.77 3.09 -14.86
N GLU A 248 2.42 4.03 -14.17
CA GLU A 248 3.82 3.94 -13.75
C GLU A 248 3.86 3.77 -12.23
N VAL A 249 4.53 2.72 -11.76
CA VAL A 249 4.77 2.50 -10.33
C VAL A 249 5.95 3.34 -9.88
N LEU A 250 5.75 4.18 -8.88
CA LEU A 250 6.72 5.14 -8.37
C LEU A 250 7.47 4.62 -7.14
N ALA A 251 6.74 3.97 -6.25
CA ALA A 251 7.24 3.48 -4.97
C ALA A 251 6.54 2.21 -4.53
N VAL A 252 7.25 1.35 -3.79
CA VAL A 252 6.71 0.14 -3.15
C VAL A 252 7.24 0.00 -1.74
N SER A 253 6.43 -0.60 -0.87
CA SER A 253 6.85 -1.09 0.43
C SER A 253 6.32 -2.51 0.64
N PHE A 254 7.20 -3.51 0.64
CA PHE A 254 6.78 -4.89 0.83
C PHE A 254 6.31 -5.19 2.26
N LEU A 255 6.84 -4.47 3.26
CA LEU A 255 6.45 -4.66 4.66
C LEU A 255 5.09 -4.07 4.99
N SER A 256 4.84 -2.85 4.53
CA SER A 256 3.55 -2.18 4.71
C SER A 256 2.60 -2.40 3.52
N LYS A 257 2.98 -3.28 2.57
CA LYS A 257 2.20 -3.77 1.42
C LYS A 257 1.78 -2.70 0.40
N GLN A 258 2.30 -1.50 0.52
CA GLN A 258 1.85 -0.32 -0.20
C GLN A 258 2.50 -0.18 -1.57
N VAL A 259 1.73 0.36 -2.50
CA VAL A 259 2.20 0.77 -3.83
C VAL A 259 1.72 2.19 -4.12
N ALA A 260 2.63 3.04 -4.61
CA ALA A 260 2.29 4.36 -5.15
C ALA A 260 2.53 4.37 -6.66
N LEU A 261 1.57 4.91 -7.39
CA LEU A 261 1.62 4.97 -8.84
C LEU A 261 0.91 6.22 -9.39
N LYS A 262 1.10 6.50 -10.66
CA LYS A 262 0.33 7.48 -11.41
C LYS A 262 -0.27 6.84 -12.67
N ILE A 263 -1.46 7.30 -13.04
CA ILE A 263 -2.13 6.88 -14.27
C ILE A 263 -1.51 7.61 -15.47
N ILE A 264 -1.30 6.85 -16.54
CA ILE A 264 -0.90 7.33 -17.86
C ILE A 264 -2.10 7.13 -18.78
N LYS A 265 -2.61 8.22 -19.36
CA LYS A 265 -3.77 8.23 -20.27
C LYS A 265 -3.32 8.17 -21.71
#